data_055e700144ff182eb89131059cd121ce
#
_entry.id   055e700144ff182eb89131059cd121ce
#
_cell.length_a   1.000
_cell.length_b   1.000
_cell.length_c   1.000
_cell.angle_alpha   90.00
_cell.angle_beta   90.00
_cell.angle_gamma   90.00
#
_symmetry.space_group_name_H-M   'P 1'
#
loop_
_entity.id
_entity.type
_entity.pdbx_description
1 polymer ?
#
loop_
_entity_poly.entity_id
_entity_poly.type
_entity_poly.pdbx_seq_one_letter_code
_entity_poly.pdbx_strand_id
1 'polypeptide(L)'
;MIELEVYAAGVGALEKILELDHELEAVPSLRYKVDRNHHIVYLEFDEPSLTIQEIRGVFRKLGLEPRIVGAVPSDLNPKSKTQPLRVG
;
A
#
# COMPACT_ATOMS: atom_id res chain seq x y z
N MET A 1 12.06 5.42 -7.04
CA MET A 1 10.75 5.72 -6.45
C MET A 1 9.80 4.55 -6.66
N ILE A 2 9.10 4.18 -5.63
CA ILE A 2 8.16 3.06 -5.69
C ILE A 2 6.75 3.62 -5.70
N GLU A 3 5.94 3.18 -6.65
CA GLU A 3 4.56 3.62 -6.77
C GLU A 3 3.65 2.41 -6.72
N LEU A 4 2.57 2.51 -5.99
CA LEU A 4 1.65 1.42 -5.81
C LEU A 4 0.22 1.95 -5.78
N GLU A 5 -0.70 1.22 -6.38
CA GLU A 5 -2.11 1.57 -6.34
C GLU A 5 -2.86 0.49 -5.60
N VAL A 6 -3.65 0.88 -4.64
CA VAL A 6 -4.44 -0.06 -3.84
C VAL A 6 -5.91 0.29 -3.95
N TYR A 7 -6.70 -0.66 -4.41
CA TYR A 7 -8.15 -0.49 -4.43
C TYR A 7 -8.69 -1.02 -3.10
N ALA A 8 -9.52 -0.24 -2.45
CA ALA A 8 -10.16 -0.66 -1.20
C ALA A 8 -11.54 -0.03 -1.14
N ALA A 9 -12.57 -0.84 -1.36
CA ALA A 9 -13.95 -0.34 -1.36
C ALA A 9 -14.26 0.30 -0.02
N GLY A 10 -14.81 1.50 -0.06
CA GLY A 10 -15.14 2.24 1.16
C GLY A 10 -14.05 3.20 1.63
N VAL A 11 -12.87 3.18 1.01
CA VAL A 11 -11.79 4.04 1.44
C VAL A 11 -12.10 5.53 1.23
N GLY A 12 -13.07 5.84 0.39
CA GLY A 12 -13.45 7.22 0.14
C GLY A 12 -14.25 7.89 1.25
N ALA A 13 -14.70 7.13 2.23
CA ALA A 13 -15.43 7.71 3.35
C ALA A 13 -14.47 8.57 4.18
N LEU A 14 -14.92 9.75 4.60
CA LEU A 14 -14.06 10.67 5.31
C LEU A 14 -13.41 10.05 6.54
N GLU A 15 -14.16 9.29 7.32
CA GLU A 15 -13.59 8.67 8.51
C GLU A 15 -12.49 7.68 8.16
N LYS A 16 -12.62 6.99 7.03
CA LYS A 16 -11.59 6.04 6.62
C LYS A 16 -10.35 6.77 6.12
N ILE A 17 -10.54 7.91 5.47
CA ILE A 17 -9.41 8.71 5.00
C ILE A 17 -8.62 9.23 6.21
N LEU A 18 -9.32 9.67 7.25
CA LEU A 18 -8.66 10.17 8.44
C LEU A 18 -7.89 9.06 9.17
N GLU A 19 -8.48 7.86 9.24
CA GLU A 19 -7.81 6.73 9.86
C GLU A 19 -6.59 6.32 9.06
N LEU A 20 -6.72 6.33 7.72
CA LEU A 20 -5.62 5.98 6.84
C LEU A 20 -4.48 6.98 6.99
N ASP A 21 -4.81 8.26 7.05
CA ASP A 21 -3.83 9.31 7.23
C ASP A 21 -3.04 9.10 8.53
N HIS A 22 -3.73 8.74 9.59
CA HIS A 22 -3.12 8.49 10.86
C HIS A 22 -2.11 7.32 10.78
N GLU A 23 -2.49 6.26 10.08
CA GLU A 23 -1.62 5.09 9.95
C GLU A 23 -0.42 5.39 9.04
N LEU A 24 -0.65 6.11 7.96
CA LEU A 24 0.41 6.35 6.99
C LEU A 24 1.39 7.44 7.39
N GLU A 25 0.98 8.37 8.23
CA GLU A 25 1.88 9.42 8.63
C GLU A 25 3.05 8.89 9.47
N ALA A 26 2.92 7.70 10.01
CA ALA A 26 3.99 7.10 10.78
C ALA A 26 5.09 6.52 9.88
N VAL A 27 4.86 6.47 8.58
CA VAL A 27 5.79 5.86 7.64
C VAL A 27 6.66 6.95 7.01
N PRO A 28 7.97 6.91 7.21
CA PRO A 28 8.84 7.95 6.66
C PRO A 28 8.87 7.91 5.13
N SER A 29 8.97 9.08 4.54
CA SER A 29 9.11 9.23 3.09
C SER A 29 7.93 8.74 2.26
N LEU A 30 6.81 8.44 2.91
CA LEU A 30 5.64 7.98 2.19
C LEU A 30 4.76 9.16 1.82
N ARG A 31 4.33 9.19 0.57
CA ARG A 31 3.34 10.15 0.10
C ARG A 31 2.15 9.34 -0.40
N TYR A 32 0.96 9.86 -0.27
CA TYR A 32 -0.20 9.15 -0.77
C TYR A 32 -1.29 10.10 -1.21
N LYS A 33 -2.19 9.59 -2.01
CA LYS A 33 -3.31 10.35 -2.51
C LYS A 33 -4.49 9.40 -2.64
N VAL A 34 -5.66 9.85 -2.26
CA VAL A 34 -6.87 9.03 -2.32
C VAL A 34 -7.78 9.51 -3.44
N ASP A 35 -8.15 8.60 -4.33
CA ASP A 35 -9.14 8.86 -5.35
C ASP A 35 -10.45 8.33 -4.79
N ARG A 36 -11.25 9.22 -4.24
CA ARG A 36 -12.50 8.85 -3.56
C ARG A 36 -13.53 8.26 -4.51
N ASN A 37 -13.51 8.69 -5.76
CA ASN A 37 -14.50 8.22 -6.72
C ASN A 37 -14.25 6.80 -7.17
N HIS A 38 -13.01 6.37 -7.18
CA HIS A 38 -12.64 5.05 -7.63
C HIS A 38 -12.17 4.12 -6.51
N HIS A 39 -12.18 4.59 -5.29
CA HIS A 39 -11.76 3.82 -4.10
C HIS A 39 -10.30 3.34 -4.22
N ILE A 40 -9.45 4.20 -4.79
CA ILE A 40 -8.05 3.85 -4.99
C ILE A 40 -7.15 4.77 -4.16
N VAL A 41 -6.14 4.19 -3.55
CA VAL A 41 -5.12 4.94 -2.84
C VAL A 41 -3.82 4.77 -3.60
N TYR A 42 -3.22 5.87 -3.99
CA TYR A 42 -1.93 5.88 -4.68
C TYR A 42 -0.87 6.10 -3.62
N LEU A 43 0.05 5.17 -3.51
CA LEU A 43 1.15 5.26 -2.55
C LEU A 43 2.46 5.47 -3.29
N GLU A 44 3.31 6.34 -2.76
CA GLU A 44 4.57 6.63 -3.40
C GLU A 44 5.62 6.77 -2.33
N PHE A 45 6.71 6.04 -2.43
CA PHE A 45 7.79 6.17 -1.47
C PHE A 45 9.14 6.00 -2.15
N ASP A 46 10.17 6.63 -1.58
CA ASP A 46 11.47 6.68 -2.19
C ASP A 46 12.22 5.37 -2.01
N GLU A 47 11.98 4.70 -0.94
CA GLU A 47 12.66 3.45 -0.62
C GLU A 47 11.66 2.41 -0.16
N PRO A 48 11.94 1.14 -0.31
CA PRO A 48 11.00 0.08 0.13
C PRO A 48 10.95 0.00 1.66
N SER A 49 10.24 0.91 2.26
CA SER A 49 10.08 0.96 3.71
C SER A 49 8.95 0.07 4.22
N LEU A 50 8.08 -0.42 3.33
CA LEU A 50 6.99 -1.29 3.69
C LEU A 50 6.91 -2.46 2.73
N THR A 51 6.50 -3.60 3.23
CA THR A 51 6.21 -4.74 2.37
C THR A 51 4.74 -4.66 1.95
N ILE A 52 4.37 -5.45 0.96
CA ILE A 52 2.99 -5.54 0.52
C ILE A 52 2.11 -6.02 1.66
N GLN A 53 2.61 -6.93 2.47
CA GLN A 53 1.82 -7.46 3.58
C GLN A 53 1.56 -6.40 4.64
N GLU A 54 2.53 -5.55 4.89
CA GLU A 54 2.36 -4.45 5.82
C GLU A 54 1.35 -3.44 5.30
N ILE A 55 1.40 -3.16 4.00
CA ILE A 55 0.45 -2.25 3.38
C ILE A 55 -0.96 -2.83 3.48
N ARG A 56 -1.13 -4.10 3.17
CA ARG A 56 -2.44 -4.74 3.29
C ARG A 56 -2.94 -4.69 4.73
N GLY A 57 -2.01 -4.88 5.67
CA GLY A 57 -2.36 -4.85 7.09
C GLY A 57 -2.93 -3.50 7.52
N VAL A 58 -2.41 -2.42 6.97
CA VAL A 58 -2.91 -1.08 7.28
C VAL A 58 -4.39 -0.97 6.87
N PHE A 59 -4.73 -1.42 5.66
CA PHE A 59 -6.10 -1.34 5.19
C PHE A 59 -7.04 -2.27 5.97
N ARG A 60 -6.58 -3.45 6.32
CA ARG A 60 -7.39 -4.38 7.09
C ARG A 60 -7.68 -3.87 8.49
N LYS A 61 -6.71 -3.15 9.05
CA LYS A 61 -6.89 -2.54 10.34
C LYS A 61 -8.03 -1.53 10.33
N LEU A 62 -8.28 -0.93 9.17
CA LEU A 62 -9.37 0.01 8.99
C LEU A 62 -10.67 -0.68 8.62
N GLY A 63 -10.69 -1.99 8.55
CA GLY A 63 -11.88 -2.73 8.15
C GLY A 63 -12.10 -2.78 6.65
N LEU A 64 -11.06 -2.50 5.87
CA LEU A 64 -11.16 -2.50 4.42
C LEU A 64 -10.47 -3.72 3.82
N GLU A 65 -10.86 -4.07 2.61
CA GLU A 65 -10.27 -5.21 1.91
C GLU A 65 -9.39 -4.69 0.79
N PRO A 66 -8.08 -4.70 0.96
CA PRO A 66 -7.18 -4.11 -0.04
C PRO A 66 -6.93 -5.04 -1.22
N ARG A 67 -6.89 -4.46 -2.41
CA ARG A 67 -6.52 -5.18 -3.63
C ARG A 67 -5.48 -4.36 -4.35
N ILE A 68 -4.36 -4.97 -4.69
CA ILE A 68 -3.32 -4.27 -5.43
C ILE A 68 -3.73 -4.19 -6.88
N VAL A 69 -3.68 -3.00 -7.44
CA VAL A 69 -4.05 -2.76 -8.81
C VAL A 69 -2.78 -2.78 -9.64
N GLY A 70 -2.77 -3.55 -10.72
CA GLY A 70 -1.60 -3.62 -11.57
C GLY A 70 -0.52 -4.52 -10.99
N ALA A 71 0.69 -4.38 -11.47
CA ALA A 71 1.80 -5.21 -11.04
C ALA A 71 2.34 -4.76 -9.68
N VAL A 72 2.67 -5.71 -8.84
CA VAL A 72 3.27 -5.41 -7.56
C VAL A 72 4.75 -5.12 -7.79
N PRO A 73 5.27 -3.99 -7.33
CA PRO A 73 6.69 -3.71 -7.45
C PRO A 73 7.50 -4.79 -6.73
N SER A 74 8.49 -5.32 -7.40
CA SER A 74 9.29 -6.41 -6.83
C SER A 74 9.98 -6.02 -5.53
N ASP A 75 10.28 -4.76 -5.34
CA ASP A 75 10.90 -4.29 -4.12
C ASP A 75 10.00 -4.49 -2.90
N LEU A 76 8.70 -4.58 -3.10
CA LEU A 76 7.76 -4.76 -2.01
C LEU A 76 7.33 -6.20 -1.83
N ASN A 77 7.76 -7.07 -2.70
CA ASN A 77 7.37 -8.47 -2.63
C ASN A 77 8.40 -9.24 -1.81
N PRO A 78 8.06 -9.70 -0.63
CA PRO A 78 9.02 -10.40 0.22
C PRO A 78 9.61 -11.65 -0.43
N LYS A 79 8.85 -12.26 -1.31
CA LYS A 79 9.33 -13.45 -1.98
C LYS A 79 10.42 -13.14 -2.97
N SER A 80 10.44 -11.94 -3.50
CA SER A 80 11.48 -11.55 -4.43
C SER A 80 12.83 -11.53 -3.78
N LYS A 81 12.87 -11.28 -2.49
CA LYS A 81 14.13 -11.20 -1.80
C LYS A 81 14.77 -12.56 -1.64
N THR A 82 13.99 -13.60 -1.64
CA THR A 82 14.53 -14.91 -1.47
C THR A 82 14.68 -15.62 -2.79
N GLN A 83 14.12 -15.04 -3.81
CA GLN A 83 14.14 -15.66 -5.06
C GLN A 83 15.50 -15.96 -5.58
N PRO A 84 16.42 -15.08 -5.48
CA PRO A 84 17.69 -15.28 -6.04
C PRO A 84 18.35 -16.53 -5.64
N LEU A 85 17.95 -16.95 -4.51
CA LEU A 85 18.56 -18.06 -4.07
C LEU A 85 18.27 -19.22 -4.84
N ARG A 86 17.24 -19.31 -5.47
CA ARG A 86 16.92 -20.45 -5.96
C ARG A 86 17.20 -20.52 -7.27
N VAL A 87 17.40 -19.79 -7.78
CA VAL A 87 17.62 -19.87 -8.96
C VAL A 87 18.19 -20.78 -9.46
N GLY A 88 18.53 -21.03 -9.06
CA GLY A 88 19.24 -22.06 -9.52
C GLY A 88 18.73 -22.39 -10.43
#